data_ab34fbcd163eae0004ced7bb5327eb2a
#
_entry.id   ab34fbcd163eae0004ced7bb5327eb2a
#
_cell.length_a   1.000
_cell.length_b   1.000
_cell.length_c   1.000
_cell.angle_alpha   90.00
_cell.angle_beta   90.00
_cell.angle_gamma   90.00
#
_symmetry.space_group_name_H-M   'P 1'
#
loop_
_entity.id
_entity.type
_entity.pdbx_description
1 polymer ?
#
loop_
_entity_poly.entity_id
_entity_poly.type
_entity_poly.pdbx_seq_one_letter_code
_entity_poly.pdbx_strand_id
1 'polypeptide(L)'
;MRTGEIIFKSTLIHLEDQQPIQLEQRIVNATLVPNYGQQDFTQLTPFAYLNKVAPITEGEHLVEAVIPNAIEAQQLAINSTQACLQIKRRTWSGKTIVTSARLLSPGHLFQLFGHFGRI
;
A
#
# COMPACT_ATOMS: atom_id res chain seq x y z
N MET A 1 14.69 2.42 -1.88
CA MET A 1 15.71 1.70 -1.11
C MET A 1 16.91 1.42 -1.98
N ARG A 2 18.05 1.26 -1.41
CA ARG A 2 19.31 1.13 -2.14
C ARG A 2 19.53 -0.29 -2.63
N THR A 3 20.29 -0.44 -3.73
CA THR A 3 20.77 -1.74 -4.19
C THR A 3 21.59 -2.42 -3.09
N GLY A 4 21.31 -3.68 -2.84
CA GLY A 4 22.00 -4.46 -1.82
C GLY A 4 21.37 -4.42 -0.43
N GLU A 5 20.37 -3.59 -0.19
CA GLU A 5 19.63 -3.62 1.08
C GLU A 5 18.72 -4.85 1.12
N ILE A 6 18.56 -5.41 2.34
CA ILE A 6 17.62 -6.49 2.57
C ILE A 6 16.23 -5.90 2.70
N ILE A 7 15.29 -6.45 1.96
CA ILE A 7 13.90 -5.99 1.96
C ILE A 7 12.95 -7.16 2.11
N PHE A 8 11.74 -6.85 2.61
CA PHE A 8 10.58 -7.73 2.46
C PHE A 8 9.69 -7.20 1.36
N LYS A 9 9.09 -8.11 0.59
CA LYS A 9 8.01 -7.78 -0.34
C LYS A 9 6.75 -8.46 0.12
N SER A 10 5.63 -7.77 0.06
CA SER A 10 4.32 -8.36 0.31
C SER A 10 3.33 -7.94 -0.76
N THR A 11 2.41 -8.85 -1.07
CA THR A 11 1.28 -8.58 -1.96
C THR A 11 0.02 -9.03 -1.22
N LEU A 12 -0.89 -8.09 -1.01
CA LEU A 12 -2.14 -8.35 -0.32
C LEU A 12 -3.31 -7.88 -1.17
N ILE A 13 -4.42 -8.60 -1.07
CA ILE A 13 -5.69 -8.16 -1.63
C ILE A 13 -6.60 -7.89 -0.45
N HIS A 14 -6.96 -6.62 -0.25
CA HIS A 14 -7.88 -6.23 0.81
C HIS A 14 -9.30 -6.46 0.35
N LEU A 15 -10.10 -7.08 1.23
CA LEU A 15 -11.49 -7.43 0.95
C LEU A 15 -12.42 -6.67 1.89
N GLU A 16 -13.59 -6.31 1.37
CA GLU A 16 -14.70 -5.81 2.16
C GLU A 16 -15.94 -6.59 1.75
N ASP A 17 -16.53 -7.31 2.69
CA ASP A 17 -17.66 -8.20 2.42
C ASP A 17 -17.38 -9.16 1.26
N GLN A 18 -16.17 -9.74 1.25
CA GLN A 18 -15.67 -10.66 0.23
C GLN A 18 -15.43 -10.03 -1.14
N GLN A 19 -15.60 -8.71 -1.26
CA GLN A 19 -15.32 -7.97 -2.49
C GLN A 19 -13.91 -7.42 -2.42
N PRO A 20 -13.02 -7.71 -3.40
CA PRO A 20 -11.72 -7.07 -3.47
C PRO A 20 -11.88 -5.55 -3.63
N ILE A 21 -11.22 -4.78 -2.76
CA ILE A 21 -11.29 -3.32 -2.81
C ILE A 21 -9.94 -2.68 -3.08
N GLN A 22 -8.85 -3.42 -2.87
CA GLN A 22 -7.52 -2.86 -3.08
C GLN A 22 -6.48 -3.95 -3.21
N LEU A 23 -5.59 -3.80 -4.18
CA LEU A 23 -4.37 -4.60 -4.31
C LEU A 23 -3.23 -3.78 -3.72
N GLU A 24 -2.53 -4.33 -2.74
CA GLU A 24 -1.39 -3.69 -2.12
C GLU A 24 -0.11 -4.46 -2.43
N GLN A 25 0.86 -3.78 -3.02
CA GLN A 25 2.22 -4.29 -3.20
C GLN A 25 3.15 -3.40 -2.40
N ARG A 26 3.90 -3.98 -1.47
CA ARG A 26 4.70 -3.20 -0.52
C ARG A 26 6.10 -3.76 -0.42
N ILE A 27 7.06 -2.86 -0.40
CA ILE A 27 8.46 -3.14 -0.09
C ILE A 27 8.77 -2.52 1.26
N VAL A 28 9.36 -3.30 2.15
CA VAL A 28 9.64 -2.89 3.53
C VAL A 28 11.12 -3.06 3.82
N ASN A 29 11.71 -2.06 4.48
CA ASN A 29 13.10 -2.10 4.93
C ASN A 29 13.24 -3.13 6.05
N ALA A 30 13.87 -4.27 5.75
CA ALA A 30 14.00 -5.39 6.69
C ALA A 30 14.91 -5.07 7.89
N THR A 31 15.82 -4.11 7.73
CA THR A 31 16.70 -3.69 8.83
C THR A 31 15.91 -2.98 9.93
N LEU A 32 14.97 -2.10 9.53
CA LEU A 32 14.14 -1.38 10.49
C LEU A 32 12.97 -2.22 11.02
N VAL A 33 12.48 -3.16 10.22
CA VAL A 33 11.30 -3.95 10.57
C VAL A 33 11.59 -5.43 10.35
N PRO A 34 12.48 -6.02 11.16
CA PRO A 34 12.98 -7.37 10.90
C PRO A 34 11.93 -8.48 11.02
N ASN A 35 10.87 -8.25 11.77
CA ASN A 35 9.82 -9.26 11.99
C ASN A 35 8.60 -9.07 11.09
N TYR A 36 8.68 -8.20 10.08
CA TYR A 36 7.56 -7.93 9.18
C TYR A 36 7.05 -9.20 8.49
N GLY A 37 7.95 -10.03 8.01
CA GLY A 37 7.60 -11.26 7.30
C GLY A 37 6.93 -12.33 8.17
N GLN A 38 6.94 -12.17 9.50
CA GLN A 38 6.34 -13.12 10.44
C GLN A 38 4.96 -12.67 10.92
N GLN A 39 4.46 -11.54 10.43
CA GLN A 39 3.19 -10.99 10.89
C GLN A 39 2.00 -11.62 10.18
N ASP A 40 0.89 -11.73 10.91
CA ASP A 40 -0.39 -12.18 10.37
C ASP A 40 -1.22 -10.95 10.01
N PHE A 41 -1.23 -10.60 8.73
CA PHE A 41 -1.95 -9.42 8.25
C PHE A 41 -3.46 -9.65 8.08
N THR A 42 -3.98 -10.79 8.51
CA THR A 42 -5.42 -10.97 8.70
C THR A 42 -5.89 -10.38 10.03
N GLN A 43 -4.96 -10.16 10.97
CA GLN A 43 -5.26 -9.62 12.31
C GLN A 43 -4.92 -8.13 12.43
N LEU A 44 -3.92 -7.66 11.67
CA LEU A 44 -3.38 -6.31 11.76
C LEU A 44 -2.94 -5.86 10.37
N THR A 45 -3.28 -4.64 9.98
CA THR A 45 -2.85 -4.14 8.66
C THR A 45 -1.34 -3.88 8.65
N PRO A 46 -0.70 -3.95 7.47
CA PRO A 46 0.71 -3.58 7.36
C PRO A 46 0.98 -2.17 7.88
N PHE A 47 0.14 -1.20 7.54
CA PHE A 47 0.30 0.18 7.99
C PHE A 47 0.30 0.28 9.53
N ALA A 48 -0.65 -0.36 10.18
CA ALA A 48 -0.75 -0.31 11.64
C ALA A 48 0.48 -0.94 12.31
N TYR A 49 0.95 -2.08 11.79
CA TYR A 49 2.15 -2.72 12.29
C TYR A 49 3.40 -1.86 12.10
N LEU A 50 3.57 -1.32 10.89
CA LEU A 50 4.74 -0.51 10.56
C LEU A 50 4.81 0.76 11.40
N ASN A 51 3.67 1.42 11.60
CA ASN A 51 3.63 2.63 12.41
C ASN A 51 3.93 2.36 13.89
N LYS A 52 3.65 1.15 14.35
CA LYS A 52 3.97 0.73 15.72
C LYS A 52 5.46 0.49 15.91
N VAL A 53 6.13 -0.13 14.93
CA VAL A 53 7.54 -0.54 15.01
C VAL A 53 8.48 0.59 14.59
N ALA A 54 8.15 1.29 13.51
CA ALA A 54 8.95 2.38 12.96
C ALA A 54 8.03 3.55 12.64
N PRO A 55 7.72 4.39 13.64
CA PRO A 55 6.75 5.49 13.49
C PRO A 55 7.07 6.38 12.32
N ILE A 56 6.06 6.67 11.51
CA ILE A 56 6.17 7.48 10.32
C ILE A 56 6.36 8.94 10.71
N THR A 57 7.47 9.53 10.27
CA THR A 57 7.77 10.94 10.46
C THR A 57 7.58 11.75 9.19
N GLU A 58 7.58 11.10 8.03
CA GLU A 58 7.39 11.74 6.74
C GLU A 58 6.80 10.72 5.77
N GLY A 59 5.89 11.19 4.92
CA GLY A 59 5.30 10.35 3.88
C GLY A 59 5.01 11.16 2.63
N GLU A 60 4.97 10.48 1.49
CA GLU A 60 4.54 11.10 0.24
C GLU A 60 3.60 10.19 -0.52
N HIS A 61 2.68 10.79 -1.25
CA HIS A 61 1.72 10.09 -2.11
C HIS A 61 1.81 10.63 -3.52
N LEU A 62 1.80 9.73 -4.49
CA LEU A 62 1.56 10.06 -5.89
C LEU A 62 0.30 9.33 -6.32
N VAL A 63 -0.73 10.08 -6.72
CA VAL A 63 -2.03 9.52 -7.09
C VAL A 63 -2.21 9.62 -8.59
N GLU A 64 -2.54 8.51 -9.22
CA GLU A 64 -2.71 8.42 -10.67
C GLU A 64 -3.95 7.60 -11.01
N ALA A 65 -4.61 7.97 -12.11
CA ALA A 65 -5.64 7.12 -12.72
C ALA A 65 -4.95 6.19 -13.71
N VAL A 66 -5.22 4.90 -13.60
CA VAL A 66 -4.59 3.88 -14.45
C VAL A 66 -5.61 2.84 -14.90
N ILE A 67 -5.28 2.14 -15.99
CA ILE A 67 -5.99 0.94 -16.40
C ILE A 67 -5.19 -0.26 -15.90
N PRO A 68 -5.82 -1.22 -15.21
CA PRO A 68 -5.10 -2.38 -14.69
C PRO A 68 -4.64 -3.30 -15.80
N ASN A 69 -3.58 -4.05 -15.56
CA ASN A 69 -3.23 -5.14 -16.46
C ASN A 69 -4.19 -6.33 -16.21
N ALA A 70 -4.09 -7.38 -17.05
CA ALA A 70 -5.00 -8.51 -16.99
C ALA A 70 -4.95 -9.25 -15.65
N ILE A 71 -3.75 -9.39 -15.07
CA ILE A 71 -3.57 -10.07 -13.78
C ILE A 71 -4.20 -9.25 -12.65
N GLU A 72 -3.96 -7.95 -12.65
CA GLU A 72 -4.51 -7.05 -11.63
C GLU A 72 -6.04 -7.00 -11.70
N ALA A 73 -6.60 -6.94 -12.90
CA ALA A 73 -8.05 -6.97 -13.07
C ALA A 73 -8.66 -8.27 -12.52
N GLN A 74 -7.99 -9.39 -12.74
CA GLN A 74 -8.41 -10.68 -12.20
C GLN A 74 -8.35 -10.69 -10.67
N GLN A 75 -7.24 -10.21 -10.10
CA GLN A 75 -7.04 -10.14 -8.65
C GLN A 75 -8.08 -9.25 -7.97
N LEU A 76 -8.48 -8.16 -8.64
CA LEU A 76 -9.48 -7.23 -8.12
C LEU A 76 -10.92 -7.61 -8.51
N ALA A 77 -11.10 -8.68 -9.27
CA ALA A 77 -12.40 -9.15 -9.75
C ALA A 77 -13.17 -8.05 -10.49
N ILE A 78 -12.49 -7.33 -11.39
CA ILE A 78 -13.06 -6.25 -12.19
C ILE A 78 -12.81 -6.49 -13.67
N ASN A 79 -13.56 -5.75 -14.49
CA ASN A 79 -13.35 -5.73 -15.93
C ASN A 79 -11.99 -5.08 -16.24
N SER A 80 -11.28 -5.60 -17.25
CA SER A 80 -9.97 -5.09 -17.63
C SER A 80 -9.98 -3.65 -18.16
N THR A 81 -11.16 -3.11 -18.46
CA THR A 81 -11.33 -1.72 -18.90
C THR A 81 -11.71 -0.77 -17.75
N GLN A 82 -11.92 -1.30 -16.55
CA GLN A 82 -12.28 -0.50 -15.38
C GLN A 82 -11.10 0.37 -14.95
N ALA A 83 -11.31 1.68 -14.91
CA ALA A 83 -10.30 2.61 -14.39
C ALA A 83 -10.07 2.38 -12.90
N CYS A 84 -8.82 2.47 -12.49
CA CYS A 84 -8.40 2.33 -11.09
C CYS A 84 -7.70 3.59 -10.62
N LEU A 85 -7.74 3.83 -9.32
CA LEU A 85 -6.87 4.79 -8.66
C LEU A 85 -5.64 4.06 -8.16
N GLN A 86 -4.46 4.57 -8.53
CA GLN A 86 -3.19 4.05 -8.05
C GLN A 86 -2.53 5.07 -7.15
N ILE A 87 -2.16 4.64 -5.95
CA ILE A 87 -1.39 5.46 -5.03
C ILE A 87 -0.02 4.82 -4.87
N LYS A 88 1.01 5.58 -5.19
CA LYS A 88 2.39 5.22 -4.85
C LYS A 88 2.76 5.98 -3.59
N ARG A 89 3.15 5.26 -2.55
CA ARG A 89 3.40 5.84 -1.23
C ARG A 89 4.78 5.45 -0.76
N ARG A 90 5.56 6.43 -0.30
CA ARG A 90 6.82 6.18 0.42
C ARG A 90 6.72 6.79 1.80
N THR A 91 7.28 6.09 2.78
CA THR A 91 7.29 6.58 4.16
C THR A 91 8.69 6.49 4.74
N TRP A 92 8.98 7.42 5.64
CA TRP A 92 10.25 7.51 6.35
C TRP A 92 10.02 7.53 7.85
N SER A 93 11.00 6.98 8.60
CA SER A 93 11.13 7.19 10.02
C SER A 93 12.46 7.91 10.22
N GLY A 94 12.40 9.16 10.66
CA GLY A 94 13.57 10.03 10.64
C GLY A 94 14.07 10.24 9.20
N LYS A 95 15.33 9.93 8.95
CA LYS A 95 15.94 10.07 7.62
C LYS A 95 15.97 8.76 6.82
N THR A 96 15.42 7.70 7.38
CA THR A 96 15.50 6.37 6.78
C THR A 96 14.17 5.97 6.17
N ILE A 97 14.21 5.53 4.91
CA ILE A 97 13.01 5.05 4.24
C ILE A 97 12.59 3.70 4.85
N VAL A 98 11.31 3.60 5.21
CA VAL A 98 10.72 2.39 5.78
C VAL A 98 10.01 1.58 4.73
N THR A 99 9.17 2.23 3.91
CA THR A 99 8.35 1.52 2.93
C THR A 99 8.25 2.25 1.60
N SER A 100 8.03 1.45 0.57
CA SER A 100 7.53 1.90 -0.72
C SER A 100 6.35 0.99 -1.09
N ALA A 101 5.18 1.55 -1.30
CA ALA A 101 3.97 0.79 -1.56
C ALA A 101 3.26 1.28 -2.82
N ARG A 102 2.61 0.35 -3.50
CA ARG A 102 1.71 0.63 -4.61
C ARG A 102 0.33 0.08 -4.22
N LEU A 103 -0.65 0.96 -4.17
CA LEU A 103 -2.02 0.65 -3.79
C LEU A 103 -2.90 0.87 -5.01
N LEU A 104 -3.56 -0.18 -5.47
CA LEU A 104 -4.40 -0.13 -6.67
C LEU A 104 -5.83 -0.44 -6.28
N SER A 105 -6.74 0.49 -6.50
CA SER A 105 -8.14 0.36 -6.11
C SER A 105 -9.07 0.59 -7.31
N PRO A 106 -10.11 -0.25 -7.48
CA PRO A 106 -11.12 0.03 -8.50
C PRO A 106 -11.70 1.43 -8.29
N GLY A 107 -11.75 2.23 -9.35
CA GLY A 107 -12.13 3.63 -9.26
C GLY A 107 -13.56 3.86 -8.76
N HIS A 108 -14.47 2.91 -9.02
CA HIS A 108 -15.85 3.01 -8.56
C HIS A 108 -16.05 2.62 -7.09
N LEU A 109 -15.01 2.08 -6.45
CA LEU A 109 -15.05 1.65 -5.04
C LEU A 109 -14.21 2.52 -4.12
N PHE A 110 -13.50 3.51 -4.66
CA PHE A 110 -12.52 4.27 -3.89
C PHE A 110 -12.62 5.76 -4.19
N GLN A 111 -12.54 6.57 -3.13
CA GLN A 111 -12.46 8.03 -3.22
C GLN A 111 -11.29 8.52 -2.39
N LEU A 112 -10.66 9.58 -2.87
CA LEU A 112 -9.67 10.31 -2.11
C LEU A 112 -10.31 11.62 -1.67
N PHE A 113 -10.42 11.83 -0.35
CA PHE A 113 -11.04 13.01 0.22
C PHE A 113 -10.00 13.81 0.99
N GLY A 114 -10.01 15.14 0.81
CA GLY A 114 -9.16 16.05 1.57
C GLY A 114 -9.97 17.25 2.05
N HIS A 115 -9.57 17.75 3.20
CA HIS A 115 -10.20 18.94 3.79
C HIS A 115 -9.10 19.92 4.20
N PHE A 116 -9.28 21.19 3.86
CA PHE A 116 -8.33 22.24 4.18
C PHE A 116 -9.02 23.33 4.99
N GLY A 117 -8.26 23.94 5.88
CA GLY A 117 -8.78 25.00 6.73
C GLY A 117 -9.33 24.48 8.04
N ARG A 118 -10.31 25.21 8.59
CA ARG A 118 -10.96 24.80 9.84
C ARG A 118 -12.00 23.72 9.58
N ILE A 119 -12.08 22.82 10.52
CA ILE A 119 -13.09 21.76 10.52
C ILE A 119 -14.23 22.17 11.43
#